data_b8b2b01dc1bb58acd30ab4f8ffb94d29
#
_entry.id   b8b2b01dc1bb58acd30ab4f8ffb94d29
#
_cell.length_a   1.000
_cell.length_b   1.000
_cell.length_c   1.000
_cell.angle_alpha   90.00
_cell.angle_beta   90.00
_cell.angle_gamma   90.00
#
_symmetry.space_group_name_H-M   'P 1'
#
loop_
_entity.id
_entity.type
_entity.pdbx_description
1 polymer ?
#
loop_
_entity_poly.entity_id
_entity_poly.type
_entity_poly.pdbx_seq_one_letter_code
_entity_poly.pdbx_strand_id
1 'polypeptide(L)'
;MCTFGRELFPALFILHMKNEELTIAYALLSFEELPADEQALVKLAEEATQTSYAPYSHFHVGAALQLEGNVRIAGSNQENAAFGAGTCAERSALFYAHSSHPEAAVEAIAIAARGTNGELTDCPISPCGICRQALLEAQNRAGKPIRVLLCGKRHIVRLTGIENLLPFAFNEIV
;
A
#
# COMPACT_ATOMS: atom_id res chain seq x y z
N MET A 1 -27.50 -3.72 -64.15
CA MET A 1 -26.16 -3.25 -63.77
C MET A 1 -26.37 -2.20 -62.73
N CYS A 2 -26.25 -2.56 -61.43
CA CYS A 2 -26.36 -1.62 -60.34
C CYS A 2 -24.95 -1.06 -60.00
N THR A 3 -24.77 0.22 -60.22
CA THR A 3 -23.55 0.95 -59.81
C THR A 3 -23.66 1.31 -58.36
N PHE A 4 -22.86 0.66 -57.50
CA PHE A 4 -22.68 1.06 -56.11
C PHE A 4 -21.84 2.33 -56.06
N GLY A 5 -22.47 3.43 -55.54
CA GLY A 5 -21.77 4.66 -55.24
C GLY A 5 -20.72 4.43 -54.16
N ARG A 6 -19.49 4.86 -54.42
CA ARG A 6 -18.43 4.97 -53.41
C ARG A 6 -18.80 6.13 -52.46
N GLU A 7 -19.32 5.80 -51.31
CA GLU A 7 -19.31 6.76 -50.19
C GLU A 7 -17.88 6.98 -49.74
N LEU A 8 -17.43 8.21 -49.89
CA LEU A 8 -16.17 8.67 -49.28
C LEU A 8 -16.32 8.60 -47.76
N PHE A 9 -15.62 7.66 -47.15
CA PHE A 9 -15.43 7.69 -45.71
C PHE A 9 -14.71 9.01 -45.36
N PRO A 10 -15.24 9.78 -44.38
CA PRO A 10 -14.57 11.00 -43.92
C PRO A 10 -13.19 10.66 -43.39
N ALA A 11 -12.24 11.54 -43.66
CA ALA A 11 -10.84 11.41 -43.31
C ALA A 11 -10.66 10.81 -41.89
N LEU A 12 -9.90 9.73 -41.86
CA LEU A 12 -9.46 9.08 -40.63
C LEU A 12 -8.82 10.15 -39.73
N PHE A 13 -9.49 10.53 -38.67
CA PHE A 13 -8.88 11.31 -37.60
C PHE A 13 -7.76 10.46 -37.03
N ILE A 14 -6.54 10.68 -37.46
CA ILE A 14 -5.36 10.14 -36.83
C ILE A 14 -5.28 10.87 -35.47
N LEU A 15 -5.87 10.29 -34.43
CA LEU A 15 -5.60 10.69 -33.07
C LEU A 15 -4.08 10.56 -32.86
N HIS A 16 -3.40 11.70 -32.75
CA HIS A 16 -2.02 11.71 -32.28
C HIS A 16 -2.04 11.22 -30.84
N MET A 17 -1.77 9.91 -30.66
CA MET A 17 -1.57 9.35 -29.35
C MET A 17 -0.25 9.86 -28.79
N LYS A 18 -0.33 10.69 -27.76
CA LYS A 18 0.85 11.13 -27.00
C LYS A 18 1.14 10.06 -25.95
N ASN A 19 2.25 9.37 -26.09
CA ASN A 19 2.72 8.46 -25.06
C ASN A 19 3.31 9.29 -23.91
N GLU A 20 2.85 9.00 -22.70
CA GLU A 20 3.39 9.56 -21.47
C GLU A 20 3.96 8.44 -20.62
N GLU A 21 5.05 8.71 -19.92
CA GLU A 21 5.72 7.74 -19.05
C GLU A 21 5.56 8.14 -17.60
N LEU A 22 5.30 7.15 -16.73
CA LEU A 22 5.29 7.32 -15.29
C LEU A 22 6.53 6.66 -14.68
N THR A 23 7.32 7.43 -13.95
CA THR A 23 8.49 6.92 -13.25
C THR A 23 8.24 6.92 -11.75
N ILE A 24 8.47 5.78 -11.08
CA ILE A 24 8.35 5.62 -9.64
C ILE A 24 9.76 5.56 -9.04
N ALA A 25 10.07 6.50 -8.15
CA ALA A 25 11.32 6.52 -7.40
C ALA A 25 11.18 5.73 -6.10
N TYR A 26 12.08 4.78 -5.86
CA TYR A 26 12.17 4.03 -4.62
C TYR A 26 13.64 3.68 -4.30
N ALA A 27 13.93 3.37 -3.03
CA ALA A 27 15.22 2.87 -2.59
C ALA A 27 15.11 1.40 -2.17
N LEU A 28 16.17 0.63 -2.44
CA LEU A 28 16.37 -0.69 -1.87
C LEU A 28 17.44 -0.56 -0.79
N LEU A 29 17.09 -0.90 0.44
CA LEU A 29 17.93 -0.71 1.62
C LEU A 29 18.03 -2.03 2.39
N SER A 30 19.15 -2.26 3.07
CA SER A 30 19.22 -3.23 4.15
C SER A 30 18.59 -2.64 5.42
N PHE A 31 18.30 -3.49 6.39
CA PHE A 31 17.74 -3.03 7.68
C PHE A 31 18.70 -2.04 8.39
N GLU A 32 20.00 -2.27 8.30
CA GLU A 32 21.04 -1.47 8.96
C GLU A 32 21.22 -0.08 8.33
N GLU A 33 20.81 0.09 7.06
CA GLU A 33 20.85 1.39 6.37
C GLU A 33 19.66 2.30 6.73
N LEU A 34 18.63 1.77 7.41
CA LEU A 34 17.49 2.56 7.86
C LEU A 34 17.86 3.43 9.06
N PRO A 35 17.29 4.64 9.17
CA PRO A 35 17.29 5.41 10.43
C PRO A 35 16.67 4.63 11.60
N ALA A 36 17.08 4.92 12.82
CA ALA A 36 16.68 4.18 14.01
C ALA A 36 15.15 4.16 14.25
N ASP A 37 14.46 5.22 13.89
CA ASP A 37 13.00 5.32 13.96
C ASP A 37 12.30 4.39 12.96
N GLU A 38 12.83 4.29 11.74
CA GLU A 38 12.34 3.38 10.71
C GLU A 38 12.66 1.92 11.07
N GLN A 39 13.84 1.63 11.61
CA GLN A 39 14.18 0.30 12.13
C GLN A 39 13.20 -0.16 13.22
N ALA A 40 12.85 0.73 14.13
CA ALA A 40 11.88 0.42 15.19
C ALA A 40 10.46 0.18 14.60
N LEU A 41 10.08 0.92 13.56
CA LEU A 41 8.80 0.73 12.87
C LEU A 41 8.75 -0.61 12.13
N VAL A 42 9.84 -1.00 11.45
CA VAL A 42 9.97 -2.32 10.78
C VAL A 42 9.83 -3.45 11.79
N LYS A 43 10.56 -3.39 12.94
CA LYS A 43 10.45 -4.40 13.99
C LYS A 43 9.04 -4.53 14.53
N LEU A 44 8.35 -3.42 14.73
CA LEU A 44 6.97 -3.42 15.20
C LEU A 44 6.02 -4.10 14.18
N ALA A 45 6.24 -3.88 12.87
CA ALA A 45 5.47 -4.57 11.82
C ALA A 45 5.76 -6.08 11.80
N GLU A 46 7.03 -6.48 11.97
CA GLU A 46 7.43 -7.89 12.06
C GLU A 46 6.81 -8.58 13.29
N GLU A 47 6.81 -7.92 14.44
CA GLU A 47 6.17 -8.40 15.67
C GLU A 47 4.65 -8.54 15.50
N ALA A 48 4.00 -7.59 14.84
CA ALA A 48 2.56 -7.63 14.58
C ALA A 48 2.12 -8.85 13.75
N THR A 49 3.00 -9.47 12.96
CA THR A 49 2.68 -10.72 12.25
C THR A 49 2.28 -11.85 13.19
N GLN A 50 2.72 -11.83 14.45
CA GLN A 50 2.44 -12.88 15.44
C GLN A 50 0.99 -12.84 15.96
N THR A 51 0.31 -11.71 15.83
CA THR A 51 -1.09 -11.53 16.25
C THR A 51 -2.08 -11.73 15.11
N SER A 52 -1.60 -12.09 13.93
CA SER A 52 -2.42 -12.36 12.75
C SER A 52 -3.30 -13.59 12.93
N TYR A 53 -4.56 -13.47 12.56
CA TYR A 53 -5.49 -14.59 12.47
C TYR A 53 -5.69 -14.95 10.99
N ALA A 54 -4.97 -15.97 10.53
CA ALA A 54 -4.94 -16.36 9.10
C ALA A 54 -5.13 -17.90 8.94
N PRO A 55 -6.28 -18.48 9.37
CA PRO A 55 -6.49 -19.92 9.34
C PRO A 55 -6.72 -20.48 7.92
N TYR A 56 -7.00 -19.64 6.93
CA TYR A 56 -7.30 -20.05 5.56
C TYR A 56 -6.08 -19.94 4.66
N SER A 57 -5.38 -18.79 4.69
CA SER A 57 -4.21 -18.55 3.83
C SER A 57 -2.90 -19.01 4.44
N HIS A 58 -2.81 -19.09 5.77
CA HIS A 58 -1.57 -19.26 6.52
C HIS A 58 -0.52 -18.20 6.17
N PHE A 59 -0.98 -17.02 5.73
CA PHE A 59 -0.14 -15.88 5.39
C PHE A 59 -0.37 -14.76 6.40
N HIS A 60 0.64 -14.51 7.21
CA HIS A 60 0.55 -13.64 8.38
C HIS A 60 1.17 -12.28 8.08
N VAL A 61 0.36 -11.24 8.02
CA VAL A 61 0.78 -9.87 7.71
C VAL A 61 0.69 -9.00 8.96
N GLY A 62 1.74 -8.22 9.20
CA GLY A 62 1.78 -7.17 10.20
C GLY A 62 2.04 -5.82 9.54
N ALA A 63 1.39 -4.80 10.05
CA ALA A 63 1.61 -3.42 9.66
C ALA A 63 1.83 -2.56 10.89
N ALA A 64 2.73 -1.58 10.79
CA ALA A 64 2.97 -0.59 11.83
C ALA A 64 2.93 0.81 11.23
N LEU A 65 2.20 1.71 11.89
CA LEU A 65 2.09 3.13 11.54
C LEU A 65 2.92 3.97 12.50
N GLN A 66 3.62 4.95 11.97
CA GLN A 66 4.14 6.09 12.70
C GLN A 66 3.18 7.26 12.49
N LEU A 67 2.63 7.77 13.57
CA LEU A 67 1.79 8.97 13.56
C LEU A 67 2.60 10.17 14.01
N GLU A 68 2.11 11.36 13.68
CA GLU A 68 2.57 12.62 14.23
C GLU A 68 2.55 12.57 15.77
N GLY A 69 3.52 13.21 16.43
CA GLY A 69 3.67 13.14 17.90
C GLY A 69 4.35 11.87 18.41
N ASN A 70 5.04 11.12 17.54
CA ASN A 70 5.79 9.90 17.86
C ASN A 70 4.95 8.75 18.43
N VAL A 71 3.67 8.69 18.06
CA VAL A 71 2.77 7.58 18.39
C VAL A 71 2.93 6.46 17.37
N ARG A 72 3.00 5.21 17.81
CA ARG A 72 3.06 4.03 16.94
C ARG A 72 1.86 3.13 17.17
N ILE A 73 1.27 2.69 16.07
CA ILE A 73 0.10 1.78 16.05
C ILE A 73 0.45 0.57 15.22
N ALA A 74 0.21 -0.61 15.75
CA ALA A 74 0.38 -1.87 15.01
C ALA A 74 -0.96 -2.54 14.74
N GLY A 75 -1.02 -3.31 13.66
CA GLY A 75 -2.16 -4.14 13.29
C GLY A 75 -1.72 -5.38 12.52
N SER A 76 -2.57 -6.38 12.48
CA SER A 76 -2.34 -7.61 11.73
C SER A 76 -3.58 -8.00 10.93
N ASN A 77 -3.41 -8.84 9.90
CA ASN A 77 -4.54 -9.32 9.12
C ASN A 77 -5.41 -10.26 9.96
N GLN A 78 -6.73 -10.12 9.78
CA GLN A 78 -7.75 -10.89 10.47
C GLN A 78 -8.66 -11.51 9.41
N GLU A 79 -8.52 -12.80 9.18
CA GLU A 79 -9.35 -13.53 8.23
C GLU A 79 -10.71 -13.89 8.83
N ASN A 80 -11.66 -14.17 7.97
CA ASN A 80 -13.00 -14.57 8.36
C ASN A 80 -13.58 -15.52 7.31
N ALA A 81 -14.40 -16.49 7.70
CA ALA A 81 -15.12 -17.39 6.80
C ALA A 81 -16.00 -16.59 5.81
N ALA A 82 -16.57 -15.48 6.24
CA ALA A 82 -17.17 -14.48 5.37
C ALA A 82 -16.06 -13.54 4.87
N PHE A 83 -15.48 -13.78 3.71
CA PHE A 83 -14.31 -13.08 3.21
C PHE A 83 -14.44 -11.54 3.24
N GLY A 84 -15.64 -11.01 3.04
CA GLY A 84 -15.89 -9.57 3.12
C GLY A 84 -15.76 -8.97 4.54
N ALA A 85 -15.82 -9.80 5.60
CA ALA A 85 -15.66 -9.37 6.99
C ALA A 85 -14.18 -9.36 7.43
N GLY A 86 -13.28 -10.00 6.67
CA GLY A 86 -11.86 -9.98 6.95
C GLY A 86 -11.22 -8.61 6.68
N THR A 87 -10.09 -8.35 7.33
CA THR A 87 -9.32 -7.12 7.13
C THR A 87 -7.83 -7.39 7.00
N CYS A 88 -7.16 -6.57 6.15
CA CYS A 88 -5.71 -6.59 6.05
C CYS A 88 -5.06 -5.83 7.22
N ALA A 89 -3.81 -6.15 7.53
CA ALA A 89 -3.03 -5.55 8.61
C ALA A 89 -2.99 -4.01 8.52
N GLU A 90 -2.79 -3.48 7.31
CA GLU A 90 -2.70 -2.04 7.06
C GLU A 90 -3.99 -1.31 7.44
N ARG A 91 -5.16 -1.87 7.05
CA ARG A 91 -6.46 -1.27 7.41
C ARG A 91 -6.81 -1.48 8.87
N SER A 92 -6.41 -2.61 9.46
CA SER A 92 -6.55 -2.85 10.90
C SER A 92 -5.83 -1.77 11.71
N ALA A 93 -4.57 -1.50 11.38
CA ALA A 93 -3.79 -0.43 12.01
C ALA A 93 -4.37 0.97 11.72
N LEU A 94 -4.67 1.26 10.45
CA LEU A 94 -5.09 2.59 9.99
C LEU A 94 -6.42 3.03 10.61
N PHE A 95 -7.42 2.16 10.62
CA PHE A 95 -8.75 2.51 11.14
C PHE A 95 -8.74 2.65 12.66
N TYR A 96 -7.93 1.84 13.35
CA TYR A 96 -7.70 2.05 14.77
C TYR A 96 -6.96 3.38 15.03
N ALA A 97 -5.93 3.70 14.26
CA ALA A 97 -5.23 4.97 14.37
C ALA A 97 -6.19 6.16 14.19
N HIS A 98 -7.01 6.16 13.16
CA HIS A 98 -7.98 7.24 12.90
C HIS A 98 -9.04 7.37 13.98
N SER A 99 -9.46 6.27 14.63
CA SER A 99 -10.46 6.32 15.71
C SER A 99 -9.88 6.75 17.04
N SER A 100 -8.61 6.40 17.32
CA SER A 100 -7.94 6.70 18.60
C SER A 100 -7.15 8.01 18.57
N HIS A 101 -6.69 8.43 17.40
CA HIS A 101 -5.89 9.65 17.17
C HIS A 101 -6.39 10.41 15.94
N PRO A 102 -7.64 10.93 15.95
CA PRO A 102 -8.31 11.46 14.74
C PRO A 102 -7.62 12.66 14.10
N GLU A 103 -6.83 13.41 14.87
CA GLU A 103 -6.12 14.62 14.40
C GLU A 103 -4.65 14.33 14.00
N ALA A 104 -4.12 13.13 14.33
CA ALA A 104 -2.73 12.83 14.06
C ALA A 104 -2.53 12.34 12.63
N ALA A 105 -1.66 12.99 11.88
CA ALA A 105 -1.29 12.56 10.54
C ALA A 105 -0.49 11.24 10.59
N VAL A 106 -0.72 10.36 9.60
CA VAL A 106 0.14 9.20 9.38
C VAL A 106 1.38 9.65 8.62
N GLU A 107 2.56 9.48 9.21
CA GLU A 107 3.86 9.88 8.63
C GLU A 107 4.55 8.74 7.90
N ALA A 108 4.41 7.52 8.41
CA ALA A 108 5.01 6.34 7.79
C ALA A 108 4.21 5.07 8.08
N ILE A 109 4.37 4.08 7.20
CA ILE A 109 3.88 2.71 7.39
C ILE A 109 4.99 1.72 7.05
N ALA A 110 5.19 0.71 7.91
CA ALA A 110 5.96 -0.49 7.63
C ALA A 110 5.02 -1.70 7.48
N ILE A 111 5.31 -2.58 6.51
CA ILE A 111 4.51 -3.78 6.23
C ILE A 111 5.45 -4.97 6.13
N ALA A 112 5.22 -5.98 6.95
CA ALA A 112 5.96 -7.24 6.97
C ALA A 112 5.03 -8.45 6.86
N ALA A 113 5.54 -9.57 6.37
CA ALA A 113 4.76 -10.79 6.32
C ALA A 113 5.59 -12.03 6.65
N ARG A 114 4.89 -13.06 7.16
CA ARG A 114 5.38 -14.43 7.27
C ARG A 114 4.61 -15.32 6.33
N GLY A 115 5.36 -16.18 5.64
CA GLY A 115 4.80 -17.18 4.76
C GLY A 115 4.23 -18.39 5.52
N THR A 116 3.74 -19.36 4.78
CA THR A 116 3.16 -20.63 5.30
C THR A 116 4.15 -21.47 6.11
N ASN A 117 5.45 -21.21 5.97
CA ASN A 117 6.52 -21.83 6.76
C ASN A 117 6.77 -21.14 8.11
N GLY A 118 6.03 -20.09 8.43
CA GLY A 118 6.18 -19.30 9.66
C GLY A 118 7.36 -18.32 9.64
N GLU A 119 8.15 -18.28 8.54
CA GLU A 119 9.29 -17.39 8.39
C GLU A 119 8.89 -16.07 7.72
N LEU A 120 9.58 -14.99 8.07
CA LEU A 120 9.45 -13.73 7.31
C LEU A 120 9.74 -13.97 5.84
N THR A 121 9.01 -13.28 4.96
CA THR A 121 9.21 -13.39 3.51
C THR A 121 10.58 -12.87 3.10
N ASP A 122 11.23 -13.54 2.17
CA ASP A 122 12.54 -13.11 1.65
C ASP A 122 12.45 -11.77 0.92
N CYS A 123 11.40 -11.62 0.11
CA CYS A 123 11.13 -10.40 -0.65
C CYS A 123 10.05 -9.57 0.04
N PRO A 124 10.12 -8.24 -0.09
CA PRO A 124 9.07 -7.34 0.37
C PRO A 124 7.72 -7.66 -0.25
N ILE A 125 6.65 -7.52 0.53
CA ILE A 125 5.28 -7.61 0.03
C ILE A 125 4.67 -6.21 -0.07
N SER A 126 3.81 -6.01 -1.07
CA SER A 126 3.08 -4.76 -1.25
C SER A 126 1.67 -4.84 -0.68
N PRO A 127 1.10 -3.71 -0.22
CA PRO A 127 -0.30 -3.63 0.19
C PRO A 127 -1.23 -3.94 -0.99
N CYS A 128 -2.37 -4.58 -0.71
CA CYS A 128 -3.41 -4.83 -1.72
C CYS A 128 -4.05 -3.53 -2.19
N GLY A 129 -4.80 -3.57 -3.32
CA GLY A 129 -5.42 -2.38 -3.89
C GLY A 129 -6.34 -1.61 -2.94
N ILE A 130 -7.13 -2.32 -2.12
CA ILE A 130 -8.01 -1.70 -1.11
C ILE A 130 -7.19 -0.96 -0.04
N CYS A 131 -6.07 -1.55 0.41
CA CYS A 131 -5.19 -0.92 1.38
C CYS A 131 -4.48 0.31 0.80
N ARG A 132 -4.05 0.26 -0.47
CA ARG A 132 -3.47 1.42 -1.15
C ARG A 132 -4.46 2.57 -1.23
N GLN A 133 -5.73 2.30 -1.57
CA GLN A 133 -6.79 3.31 -1.60
C GLN A 133 -7.05 3.91 -0.21
N ALA A 134 -7.12 3.08 0.84
CA ALA A 134 -7.33 3.56 2.21
C ALA A 134 -6.15 4.42 2.72
N LEU A 135 -4.91 4.04 2.38
CA LEU A 135 -3.71 4.81 2.71
C LEU A 135 -3.65 6.13 1.94
N LEU A 136 -4.08 6.14 0.67
CA LEU A 136 -4.16 7.37 -0.13
C LEU A 136 -5.17 8.35 0.47
N GLU A 137 -6.33 7.89 0.91
CA GLU A 137 -7.32 8.72 1.60
C GLU A 137 -6.73 9.34 2.87
N ALA A 138 -5.98 8.56 3.67
CA ALA A 138 -5.30 9.06 4.86
C ALA A 138 -4.25 10.12 4.53
N GLN A 139 -3.49 9.92 3.46
CA GLN A 139 -2.51 10.88 2.96
C GLN A 139 -3.18 12.19 2.51
N ASN A 140 -4.24 12.09 1.72
CA ASN A 140 -4.98 13.25 1.21
C ASN A 140 -5.61 14.04 2.36
N ARG A 141 -6.22 13.36 3.32
CA ARG A 141 -6.79 13.97 4.53
C ARG A 141 -5.76 14.76 5.33
N ALA A 142 -4.54 14.24 5.45
CA ALA A 142 -3.45 14.89 6.19
C ALA A 142 -2.71 15.96 5.35
N GLY A 143 -2.82 15.94 4.01
CA GLY A 143 -2.06 16.82 3.11
C GLY A 143 -0.55 16.59 3.15
N LYS A 144 -0.09 15.44 3.62
CA LYS A 144 1.31 15.07 3.80
C LYS A 144 1.59 13.70 3.19
N PRO A 145 2.68 13.50 2.41
CA PRO A 145 3.01 12.21 1.84
C PRO A 145 3.40 11.19 2.92
N ILE A 146 2.87 9.98 2.81
CA ILE A 146 3.20 8.87 3.70
C ILE A 146 4.45 8.16 3.18
N ARG A 147 5.43 7.93 4.05
CA ARG A 147 6.58 7.09 3.79
C ARG A 147 6.20 5.62 3.95
N VAL A 148 6.55 4.78 2.98
CA VAL A 148 6.22 3.36 2.96
C VAL A 148 7.48 2.52 3.01
N LEU A 149 7.51 1.56 3.93
CA LEU A 149 8.56 0.56 4.10
C LEU A 149 7.95 -0.83 3.85
N LEU A 150 8.27 -1.42 2.71
CA LEU A 150 7.87 -2.80 2.40
C LEU A 150 9.01 -3.71 2.84
N CYS A 151 8.76 -4.56 3.84
CA CYS A 151 9.79 -5.29 4.54
C CYS A 151 9.94 -6.71 4.00
N GLY A 152 11.17 -7.11 3.70
CA GLY A 152 11.60 -8.47 3.42
C GLY A 152 12.91 -8.76 4.14
N LYS A 153 13.26 -10.04 4.33
CA LYS A 153 14.52 -10.44 4.98
C LYS A 153 15.75 -9.92 4.24
N ARG A 154 15.70 -9.87 2.91
CA ARG A 154 16.87 -9.52 2.07
C ARG A 154 17.05 -8.02 1.91
N HIS A 155 15.95 -7.30 1.80
CA HIS A 155 15.95 -5.86 1.60
C HIS A 155 14.59 -5.28 1.95
N ILE A 156 14.57 -3.97 2.12
CA ILE A 156 13.39 -3.16 2.35
C ILE A 156 13.24 -2.20 1.17
N VAL A 157 12.05 -2.16 0.58
CA VAL A 157 11.69 -1.13 -0.40
C VAL A 157 11.17 0.07 0.37
N ARG A 158 11.84 1.22 0.21
CA ARG A 158 11.44 2.50 0.79
C ARG A 158 11.00 3.44 -0.31
N LEU A 159 9.80 3.97 -0.19
CA LEU A 159 9.26 4.99 -1.09
C LEU A 159 8.42 6.02 -0.30
N THR A 160 8.11 7.15 -0.93
CA THR A 160 7.32 8.23 -0.30
C THR A 160 6.20 8.62 -1.24
N GLY A 161 4.98 8.75 -0.66
CA GLY A 161 3.76 9.05 -1.40
C GLY A 161 3.03 7.80 -1.88
N ILE A 162 1.77 7.68 -1.48
CA ILE A 162 0.92 6.52 -1.82
C ILE A 162 0.54 6.51 -3.30
N GLU A 163 0.54 7.65 -3.97
CA GLU A 163 0.38 7.79 -5.42
C GLU A 163 1.39 6.93 -6.20
N ASN A 164 2.58 6.71 -5.64
CA ASN A 164 3.60 5.82 -6.23
C ASN A 164 3.24 4.33 -6.14
N LEU A 165 2.30 3.96 -5.29
CA LEU A 165 1.76 2.59 -5.20
C LEU A 165 0.41 2.45 -5.91
N LEU A 166 -0.26 3.56 -6.23
CA LEU A 166 -1.59 3.57 -6.84
C LEU A 166 -1.67 4.66 -7.93
N PRO A 167 -0.95 4.51 -9.05
CA PRO A 167 -1.14 5.38 -10.21
C PRO A 167 -2.59 5.32 -10.70
N PHE A 168 -3.11 6.47 -11.20
CA PHE A 168 -4.51 6.60 -11.64
C PHE A 168 -5.53 6.24 -10.55
N ALA A 169 -5.27 6.72 -9.34
CA ALA A 169 -6.09 6.47 -8.18
C ALA A 169 -7.45 7.19 -8.26
N PHE A 170 -8.42 6.65 -7.53
CA PHE A 170 -9.71 7.30 -7.29
C PHE A 170 -9.53 8.34 -6.17
N ASN A 171 -9.52 9.64 -6.53
CA ASN A 171 -9.20 10.72 -5.59
C ASN A 171 -10.43 11.51 -5.11
N GLU A 172 -11.45 11.70 -5.97
CA GLU A 172 -12.59 12.57 -5.68
C GLU A 172 -13.89 11.98 -6.18
N ILE A 173 -14.96 12.17 -5.38
CA ILE A 173 -16.33 12.04 -5.83
C ILE A 173 -16.79 13.45 -6.18
N VAL A 174 -16.87 13.74 -7.49
CA VAL A 174 -17.34 15.03 -8.02
C VAL A 174 -18.85 15.00 -8.13
#